data_5841e9eaf21157f08c5eecf54fed891b
#
_entry.id   5841e9eaf21157f08c5eecf54fed891b
#
_cell.length_a   1.000
_cell.length_b   1.000
_cell.length_c   1.000
_cell.angle_alpha   90.00
_cell.angle_beta   90.00
_cell.angle_gamma   90.00
#
_symmetry.space_group_name_H-M   'P 1'
#
loop_
_entity.id
_entity.type
_entity.pdbx_description
1 polymer ?
#
loop_
_entity_poly.entity_id
_entity_poly.type
_entity_poly.pdbx_seq_one_letter_code
_entity_poly.pdbx_strand_id
1 'polypeptide(L)'
;GENTIIIESSPLETPFGEEISIIKEILDLYIKYNEISSSFIDKMCATFSCKAAIKAGEKLESQEMKHLINRLFLTKNPFYCPHGRPIIINLTEDELDERFERK
;
A
#
# COMPACT_ATOMS: atom_id res chain seq x y z
N GLY A 1 -30.46 12.22 -0.24
CA GLY A 1 -31.41 11.44 -0.99
C GLY A 1 -31.34 9.96 -0.65
N GLU A 2 -32.32 9.22 -1.09
CA GLU A 2 -32.41 7.78 -0.74
C GLU A 2 -31.26 6.93 -1.27
N ASN A 3 -30.66 7.32 -2.38
CA ASN A 3 -29.59 6.56 -3.03
C ASN A 3 -28.23 7.25 -2.95
N THR A 4 -28.04 8.10 -1.94
CA THR A 4 -26.78 8.81 -1.79
C THR A 4 -26.21 8.58 -0.41
N ILE A 5 -24.89 8.68 -0.29
CA ILE A 5 -24.17 8.64 0.97
C ILE A 5 -23.28 9.87 1.08
N ILE A 6 -22.99 10.27 2.31
CA ILE A 6 -22.10 11.39 2.58
C ILE A 6 -20.89 10.85 3.34
N ILE A 7 -19.70 11.15 2.84
CA ILE A 7 -18.46 10.80 3.52
C ILE A 7 -18.09 11.96 4.44
N GLU A 8 -18.21 11.74 5.75
CA GLU A 8 -17.93 12.78 6.75
C GLU A 8 -16.45 12.84 7.12
N SER A 9 -15.79 11.69 7.12
CA SER A 9 -14.37 11.62 7.47
C SER A 9 -13.74 10.38 6.85
N SER A 10 -12.42 10.38 6.74
CA SER A 10 -11.65 9.26 6.25
C SER A 10 -10.35 9.16 7.04
N PRO A 11 -9.64 8.01 7.00
CA PRO A 11 -8.34 7.91 7.65
C PRO A 11 -7.38 9.00 7.17
N LEU A 12 -6.50 9.43 8.05
CA LEU A 12 -5.57 10.52 7.78
C LEU A 12 -4.70 10.26 6.53
N GLU A 13 -4.36 9.03 6.28
CA GLU A 13 -3.53 8.59 5.15
C GLU A 13 -4.29 8.57 3.82
N THR A 14 -5.60 8.81 3.83
CA THR A 14 -6.38 8.80 2.60
C THR A 14 -5.96 9.94 1.68
N PRO A 15 -5.53 9.67 0.43
CA PRO A 15 -5.18 10.75 -0.49
C PRO A 15 -6.38 11.63 -0.80
N PHE A 16 -6.15 12.93 -0.85
CA PHE A 16 -7.19 13.89 -1.18
C PHE A 16 -7.78 13.59 -2.56
N GLY A 17 -9.10 13.52 -2.61
CA GLY A 17 -9.81 13.25 -3.86
C GLY A 17 -10.01 11.78 -4.18
N GLU A 18 -9.41 10.87 -3.41
CA GLU A 18 -9.52 9.41 -3.64
C GLU A 18 -10.61 8.74 -2.80
N GLU A 19 -11.27 9.47 -1.92
CA GLU A 19 -12.25 8.91 -0.97
C GLU A 19 -13.38 8.16 -1.67
N ILE A 20 -13.94 8.73 -2.72
CA ILE A 20 -15.04 8.12 -3.47
C ILE A 20 -14.58 6.83 -4.14
N SER A 21 -13.41 6.87 -4.77
CA SER A 21 -12.84 5.70 -5.46
C SER A 21 -12.60 4.55 -4.48
N ILE A 22 -12.05 4.85 -3.31
CA ILE A 22 -11.77 3.86 -2.28
C ILE A 22 -13.07 3.24 -1.77
N ILE A 23 -14.08 4.05 -1.48
CA ILE A 23 -15.38 3.57 -0.99
C ILE A 23 -16.05 2.66 -2.03
N LYS A 24 -16.02 3.04 -3.30
CA LYS A 24 -16.59 2.22 -4.37
C LYS A 24 -15.92 0.85 -4.46
N GLU A 25 -14.59 0.82 -4.38
CA GLU A 25 -13.86 -0.45 -4.41
C GLU A 25 -14.16 -1.33 -3.21
N ILE A 26 -14.30 -0.73 -2.02
CA ILE A 26 -14.65 -1.47 -0.80
C ILE A 26 -16.06 -2.05 -0.91
N LEU A 27 -17.02 -1.28 -1.42
CA LEU A 27 -18.39 -1.75 -1.61
C LEU A 27 -18.44 -2.89 -2.63
N ASP A 28 -17.68 -2.81 -3.73
CA ASP A 28 -17.58 -3.87 -4.71
C ASP A 28 -17.01 -5.15 -4.09
N LEU A 29 -16.00 -5.03 -3.25
CA LEU A 29 -15.45 -6.16 -2.50
C LEU A 29 -16.48 -6.78 -1.57
N TYR A 30 -17.25 -5.95 -0.87
CA TYR A 30 -18.29 -6.45 0.03
C TYR A 30 -19.38 -7.23 -0.73
N ILE A 31 -19.80 -6.72 -1.87
CA ILE A 31 -20.77 -7.40 -2.73
C ILE A 31 -20.22 -8.74 -3.18
N LYS A 32 -18.95 -8.80 -3.56
CA LYS A 32 -18.29 -10.03 -4.02
C LYS A 32 -18.20 -11.08 -2.92
N TYR A 33 -17.80 -10.70 -1.71
CA TYR A 33 -17.60 -11.63 -0.59
C TYR A 33 -18.89 -11.87 0.22
N ASN A 34 -19.83 -10.93 0.14
CA ASN A 34 -21.14 -10.99 0.81
C ASN A 34 -21.09 -11.14 2.33
N GLU A 35 -19.93 -10.94 2.94
CA GLU A 35 -19.75 -10.96 4.40
C GLU A 35 -18.44 -10.30 4.77
N ILE A 36 -18.35 -9.84 6.02
CA ILE A 36 -17.11 -9.30 6.56
C ILE A 36 -16.31 -10.47 7.15
N SER A 37 -15.38 -10.97 6.37
CA SER A 37 -14.50 -12.08 6.75
C SER A 37 -13.04 -11.59 6.77
N SER A 38 -12.14 -12.46 7.25
CA SER A 38 -10.70 -12.13 7.21
C SER A 38 -10.22 -11.90 5.78
N SER A 39 -10.72 -12.66 4.80
CA SER A 39 -10.40 -12.46 3.39
C SER A 39 -10.88 -11.11 2.87
N PHE A 40 -12.09 -10.69 3.28
CA PHE A 40 -12.60 -9.36 2.94
C PHE A 40 -11.72 -8.26 3.53
N ILE A 41 -11.35 -8.38 4.81
CA ILE A 41 -10.51 -7.39 5.50
C ILE A 41 -9.15 -7.30 4.83
N ASP A 42 -8.53 -8.42 4.49
CA ASP A 42 -7.23 -8.44 3.82
C ASP A 42 -7.29 -7.73 2.47
N LYS A 43 -8.32 -7.99 1.68
CA LYS A 43 -8.51 -7.32 0.38
C LYS A 43 -8.81 -5.83 0.54
N MET A 44 -9.60 -5.47 1.54
CA MET A 44 -9.88 -4.07 1.85
C MET A 44 -8.60 -3.33 2.23
N CYS A 45 -7.78 -3.92 3.09
CA CYS A 45 -6.50 -3.34 3.50
C CYS A 45 -5.55 -3.19 2.32
N ALA A 46 -5.46 -4.20 1.45
CA ALA A 46 -4.62 -4.14 0.26
C ALA A 46 -5.08 -3.03 -0.69
N THR A 47 -6.38 -2.91 -0.91
CA THR A 47 -6.97 -1.86 -1.75
C THR A 47 -6.66 -0.47 -1.19
N PHE A 48 -6.90 -0.27 0.10
CA PHE A 48 -6.61 1.01 0.75
C PHE A 48 -5.12 1.34 0.68
N SER A 49 -4.26 0.36 0.95
CA SER A 49 -2.80 0.54 0.93
C SER A 49 -2.31 0.98 -0.44
N CYS A 50 -2.82 0.37 -1.52
CA CYS A 50 -2.45 0.77 -2.87
C CYS A 50 -2.87 2.19 -3.20
N LYS A 51 -4.06 2.60 -2.75
CA LYS A 51 -4.57 3.96 -2.99
C LYS A 51 -3.85 5.00 -2.15
N ALA A 52 -3.51 4.67 -0.90
CA ALA A 52 -2.85 5.58 0.03
C ALA A 52 -1.32 5.63 -0.12
N ALA A 53 -0.73 4.70 -0.88
CA ALA A 53 0.71 4.64 -1.04
C ALA A 53 1.27 5.89 -1.72
N ILE A 54 2.50 6.23 -1.36
CA ILE A 54 3.24 7.30 -2.02
C ILE A 54 3.51 6.87 -3.46
N LYS A 55 3.15 7.72 -4.41
CA LYS A 55 3.30 7.41 -5.83
C LYS A 55 4.67 7.81 -6.36
N ALA A 56 5.07 7.19 -7.46
CA ALA A 56 6.31 7.55 -8.14
C ALA A 56 6.28 9.04 -8.52
N GLY A 57 7.40 9.72 -8.28
CA GLY A 57 7.52 11.13 -8.58
C GLY A 57 7.09 12.07 -7.46
N GLU A 58 6.48 11.56 -6.40
CA GLU A 58 6.18 12.38 -5.22
C GLU A 58 7.48 12.72 -4.48
N LYS A 59 7.60 13.98 -4.09
CA LYS A 59 8.79 14.45 -3.39
C LYS A 59 8.67 14.17 -1.90
N LEU A 60 9.73 13.60 -1.31
CA LEU A 60 9.81 13.32 0.12
C LEU A 60 10.97 14.08 0.75
N GLU A 61 10.71 14.65 1.92
CA GLU A 61 11.77 15.22 2.73
C GLU A 61 12.56 14.11 3.46
N SER A 62 13.79 14.42 3.90
CA SER A 62 14.64 13.44 4.57
C SER A 62 13.97 12.79 5.78
N GLN A 63 13.25 13.56 6.58
CA GLN A 63 12.56 13.04 7.75
C GLN A 63 11.41 12.11 7.35
N GLU A 64 10.71 12.42 6.28
CA GLU A 64 9.64 11.57 5.75
C GLU A 64 10.19 10.24 5.25
N MET A 65 11.35 10.27 4.58
CA MET A 65 12.03 9.06 4.12
C MET A 65 12.41 8.15 5.29
N LYS A 66 13.01 8.72 6.33
CA LYS A 66 13.39 7.98 7.54
C LYS A 66 12.18 7.38 8.24
N HIS A 67 11.11 8.16 8.35
CA HIS A 67 9.87 7.72 8.97
C HIS A 67 9.24 6.56 8.19
N LEU A 68 9.23 6.66 6.88
CA LEU A 68 8.71 5.61 6.00
C LEU A 68 9.47 4.30 6.19
N ILE A 69 10.80 4.35 6.20
CA ILE A 69 11.65 3.17 6.39
C ILE A 69 11.43 2.57 7.79
N ASN A 70 11.37 3.41 8.83
CA ASN A 70 11.14 2.93 10.19
C ASN A 70 9.78 2.23 10.31
N ARG A 71 8.74 2.80 9.71
CA ARG A 71 7.41 2.19 9.71
C ARG A 71 7.38 0.87 8.95
N LEU A 72 8.11 0.79 7.85
CA LEU A 72 8.21 -0.45 7.07
C LEU A 72 8.72 -1.60 7.93
N PHE A 73 9.77 -1.38 8.70
CA PHE A 73 10.34 -2.42 9.54
C PHE A 73 9.49 -2.78 10.76
N LEU A 74 8.46 -2.01 11.06
CA LEU A 74 7.48 -2.35 12.09
C LEU A 74 6.38 -3.29 11.57
N THR A 75 6.30 -3.51 10.27
CA THR A 75 5.31 -4.43 9.69
C THR A 75 5.74 -5.89 9.89
N LYS A 76 4.79 -6.80 9.78
CA LYS A 76 5.07 -8.24 9.92
C LYS A 76 5.98 -8.77 8.84
N ASN A 77 5.85 -8.25 7.63
CA ASN A 77 6.66 -8.68 6.49
C ASN A 77 7.13 -7.46 5.69
N PRO A 78 8.29 -6.88 6.08
CA PRO A 78 8.78 -5.69 5.40
C PRO A 78 9.40 -5.97 4.03
N PHE A 79 9.61 -7.25 3.66
CA PHE A 79 10.31 -7.61 2.43
C PHE A 79 9.40 -7.79 1.23
N TYR A 80 8.10 -8.04 1.45
CA TYR A 80 7.14 -8.27 0.37
C TYR A 80 5.86 -7.49 0.62
N CYS A 81 5.29 -6.95 -0.46
CA CYS A 81 3.99 -6.29 -0.37
C CYS A 81 2.85 -7.34 -0.32
N PRO A 82 1.61 -6.94 -0.01
CA PRO A 82 0.49 -7.88 0.00
C PRO A 82 0.24 -8.60 -1.33
N HIS A 83 0.77 -8.06 -2.44
CA HIS A 83 0.65 -8.68 -3.77
C HIS A 83 1.80 -9.63 -4.07
N GLY A 84 2.71 -9.88 -3.11
CA GLY A 84 3.84 -10.77 -3.28
C GLY A 84 5.04 -10.17 -3.99
N ARG A 85 5.05 -8.87 -4.24
CA ARG A 85 6.18 -8.20 -4.88
C ARG A 85 7.24 -7.85 -3.85
N PRO A 86 8.54 -8.04 -4.17
CA PRO A 86 9.60 -7.63 -3.24
C PRO A 86 9.59 -6.12 -2.99
N ILE A 87 9.71 -5.74 -1.73
CA ILE A 87 9.91 -4.35 -1.31
C ILE A 87 11.40 -4.08 -1.13
N ILE A 88 12.12 -5.05 -0.57
CA ILE A 88 13.54 -4.96 -0.31
C ILE A 88 14.20 -6.16 -0.98
N ILE A 89 15.26 -5.90 -1.73
CA ILE A 89 16.11 -6.95 -2.29
C ILE A 89 17.52 -6.77 -1.73
N ASN A 90 18.23 -7.88 -1.59
CA ASN A 90 19.61 -7.87 -1.14
C ASN A 90 20.53 -8.18 -2.31
N LEU A 91 21.47 -7.27 -2.56
CA LEU A 91 22.47 -7.42 -3.63
C LEU A 91 23.86 -7.30 -3.00
N THR A 92 24.62 -8.39 -3.06
CA THR A 92 25.98 -8.40 -2.50
C THR A 92 26.95 -7.76 -3.50
N GLU A 93 28.12 -7.35 -3.00
CA GLU A 93 29.17 -6.83 -3.85
C GLU A 93 29.64 -7.88 -4.86
N ASP A 94 29.73 -9.14 -4.44
CA ASP A 94 30.08 -10.23 -5.35
C ASP A 94 29.10 -10.41 -6.50
N GLU A 95 27.80 -10.33 -6.20
CA GLU A 95 26.78 -10.40 -7.23
C GLU A 95 26.87 -9.23 -8.22
N LEU A 96 27.16 -8.03 -7.72
CA LEU A 96 27.38 -6.87 -8.58
C LEU A 96 28.61 -7.05 -9.46
N ASP A 97 29.71 -7.53 -8.89
CA ASP A 97 30.94 -7.79 -9.64
C ASP A 97 30.72 -8.79 -10.75
N GLU A 98 29.97 -9.87 -10.47
CA GLU A 98 29.64 -10.87 -11.48
C GLU A 98 28.81 -10.28 -12.61
N ARG A 99 27.80 -9.46 -12.28
CA ARG A 99 26.93 -8.84 -13.30
C ARG A 99 27.67 -7.84 -14.19
N PHE A 100 28.66 -7.17 -13.63
CA PHE A 100 29.50 -6.24 -14.39
C PHE A 100 30.76 -6.90 -14.92
N GLU A 101 30.88 -8.22 -14.81
CA GLU A 101 32.01 -9.01 -15.32
C GLU A 101 33.35 -8.54 -14.79
N ARG A 102 33.40 -8.18 -13.52
CA ARG A 102 34.62 -7.70 -12.85
C ARG A 102 35.36 -8.79 -12.07
N LYS A 103 34.82 -9.98 -12.10
CA LYS A 103 35.46 -11.16 -11.49
C LYS A 103 35.68 -12.21 -12.52
#